data_4c7a7cf2fb737490524a27fe7bc0c2e3
#
_entry.id   4c7a7cf2fb737490524a27fe7bc0c2e3
#
_cell.length_a   1.000
_cell.length_b   1.000
_cell.length_c   1.000
_cell.angle_alpha   90.00
_cell.angle_beta   90.00
_cell.angle_gamma   90.00
#
_symmetry.space_group_name_H-M   'P 1'
#
loop_
_entity.id
_entity.type
_entity.pdbx_description
1 polymer ?
#
loop_
_entity_poly.entity_id
_entity_poly.type
_entity_poly.pdbx_seq_one_letter_code
_entity_poly.pdbx_strand_id
1 'polypeptide(L)'
;GLLSPEKGSIECDCENIGYLPQQFGAMKSLTVYETMRYFATLKKIPKSNQDNEIRYCIDLVNLSDKIKNKVGSLSGGMVRRLGIAQAIMGNPEIVLFDEPTAGLDPEERVRFKSLLRKIKNDKTIIISTHIVSDVKSICDEIVIINEGRNVVQGTCSDITSIGNEKVFLLDEEYENNLEGNYYVKDRISKDNKNYIIVLSSNFIEQGVSINADIEDGYLCALKDM
;
A
#
# COMPACT_ATOMS: atom_id res chain seq x y z
N GLY A 1 21.37 -1.53 4.06
CA GLY A 1 20.99 -2.33 3.16
C GLY A 1 21.34 -3.81 3.06
N LEU A 2 20.35 -4.63 2.66
CA LEU A 2 20.59 -6.04 2.34
C LEU A 2 21.33 -6.21 1.03
N LEU A 3 21.17 -5.25 0.11
CA LEU A 3 21.85 -5.21 -1.18
C LEU A 3 22.55 -3.85 -1.33
N SER A 4 23.69 -3.87 -2.02
CA SER A 4 24.38 -2.64 -2.42
C SER A 4 23.92 -2.24 -3.81
N PRO A 5 23.71 -0.94 -4.10
CA PRO A 5 23.40 -0.49 -5.44
C PRO A 5 24.60 -0.75 -6.37
N GLU A 6 24.33 -1.17 -7.61
CA GLU A 6 25.38 -1.32 -8.62
C GLU A 6 25.93 0.04 -9.07
N LYS A 7 25.11 1.07 -9.07
CA LYS A 7 25.46 2.46 -9.39
C LYS A 7 24.70 3.41 -8.48
N GLY A 8 25.29 4.58 -8.23
CA GLY A 8 24.72 5.58 -7.35
C GLY A 8 25.01 5.31 -5.87
N SER A 9 24.38 6.09 -5.00
CA SER A 9 24.51 6.00 -3.55
C SER A 9 23.14 6.07 -2.89
N ILE A 10 23.03 5.46 -1.71
CA ILE A 10 21.88 5.60 -0.81
C ILE A 10 22.38 6.36 0.41
N GLU A 11 21.88 7.57 0.57
CA GLU A 11 22.19 8.42 1.73
C GLU A 11 21.03 8.33 2.72
N CYS A 12 21.29 7.81 3.90
CA CYS A 12 20.31 7.70 4.97
C CYS A 12 21.05 7.81 6.31
N ASP A 13 20.82 8.88 7.02
CA ASP A 13 21.40 9.13 8.34
C ASP A 13 20.65 8.37 9.46
N CYS A 14 19.64 7.55 9.09
CA CYS A 14 18.81 6.85 10.04
C CYS A 14 19.44 5.54 10.51
N GLU A 15 19.75 5.45 11.80
CA GLU A 15 20.24 4.20 12.41
C GLU A 15 19.09 3.18 12.65
N ASN A 16 17.84 3.65 12.76
CA ASN A 16 16.69 2.84 13.11
C ASN A 16 15.64 2.88 12.01
N ILE A 17 15.54 1.81 11.23
CA ILE A 17 14.53 1.61 10.20
C ILE A 17 13.55 0.54 10.64
N GLY A 18 12.26 0.85 10.60
CA GLY A 18 11.20 -0.12 10.78
C GLY A 18 10.91 -0.87 9.49
N TYR A 19 10.74 -2.19 9.55
CA TYR A 19 10.43 -2.97 8.36
C TYR A 19 9.35 -4.02 8.62
N LEU A 20 8.34 -4.04 7.78
CA LEU A 20 7.35 -5.10 7.70
C LEU A 20 7.47 -5.79 6.34
N PRO A 21 7.96 -7.03 6.28
CA PRO A 21 8.00 -7.79 5.04
C PRO A 21 6.60 -8.24 4.58
N GLN A 22 6.46 -8.58 3.31
CA GLN A 22 5.23 -9.12 2.74
C GLN A 22 4.76 -10.36 3.51
N GLN A 23 5.68 -11.25 3.90
CA GLN A 23 5.40 -12.39 4.76
C GLN A 23 6.07 -12.18 6.12
N PHE A 24 5.26 -11.83 7.12
CA PHE A 24 5.75 -11.70 8.48
C PHE A 24 5.81 -13.07 9.15
N GLY A 25 7.03 -13.61 9.26
CA GLY A 25 7.33 -14.93 9.86
C GLY A 25 7.31 -14.89 11.38
N ALA A 26 6.15 -14.66 11.99
CA ALA A 26 6.02 -14.67 13.45
C ALA A 26 6.15 -16.09 14.03
N MET A 27 6.81 -16.20 15.18
CA MET A 27 7.00 -17.47 15.91
C MET A 27 5.70 -17.93 16.56
N LYS A 28 5.02 -18.92 15.95
CA LYS A 28 3.67 -19.39 16.35
C LYS A 28 3.58 -19.92 17.77
N SER A 29 4.68 -20.42 18.33
CA SER A 29 4.76 -20.98 19.71
C SER A 29 4.83 -19.92 20.79
N LEU A 30 5.32 -18.73 20.47
CA LEU A 30 5.45 -17.63 21.41
C LEU A 30 4.12 -16.88 21.57
N THR A 31 3.94 -16.24 22.71
CA THR A 31 2.88 -15.26 22.92
C THR A 31 3.18 -13.97 22.16
N VAL A 32 2.15 -13.13 21.96
CA VAL A 32 2.31 -11.78 21.40
C VAL A 32 3.35 -11.00 22.19
N TYR A 33 3.27 -11.01 23.52
CA TYR A 33 4.23 -10.34 24.39
C TYR A 33 5.67 -10.85 24.20
N GLU A 34 5.87 -12.18 24.21
CA GLU A 34 7.21 -12.78 24.03
C GLU A 34 7.79 -12.45 22.66
N THR A 35 6.96 -12.46 21.61
CA THR A 35 7.37 -12.06 20.26
C THR A 35 7.83 -10.61 20.24
N MET A 36 7.06 -9.70 20.83
CA MET A 36 7.43 -8.28 20.89
C MET A 36 8.67 -8.05 21.74
N ARG A 37 8.82 -8.78 22.85
CA ARG A 37 10.03 -8.73 23.69
C ARG A 37 11.28 -9.21 22.95
N TYR A 38 11.14 -10.22 22.11
CA TYR A 38 12.23 -10.67 21.23
C TYR A 38 12.68 -9.53 20.28
N PHE A 39 11.73 -8.87 19.61
CA PHE A 39 12.06 -7.73 18.73
C PHE A 39 12.60 -6.53 19.51
N ALA A 40 12.07 -6.22 20.69
CA ALA A 40 12.60 -5.15 21.54
C ALA A 40 14.08 -5.39 21.90
N THR A 41 14.43 -6.66 22.14
CA THR A 41 15.82 -7.04 22.43
C THR A 41 16.71 -6.91 21.20
N LEU A 42 16.27 -7.35 20.04
CA LEU A 42 16.99 -7.20 18.77
C LEU A 42 17.23 -5.73 18.40
N LYS A 43 16.24 -4.88 18.65
CA LYS A 43 16.33 -3.41 18.46
C LYS A 43 17.10 -2.69 19.58
N LYS A 44 17.72 -3.44 20.50
CA LYS A 44 18.52 -2.92 21.61
C LYS A 44 17.80 -1.94 22.53
N ILE A 45 16.46 -2.05 22.64
CA ILE A 45 15.67 -1.24 23.56
C ILE A 45 16.09 -1.58 25.00
N PRO A 46 16.42 -0.57 25.83
CA PRO A 46 16.81 -0.80 27.22
C PRO A 46 15.76 -1.63 27.98
N LYS A 47 16.19 -2.60 28.78
CA LYS A 47 15.28 -3.53 29.51
C LYS A 47 14.24 -2.78 30.36
N SER A 48 14.62 -1.66 30.95
CA SER A 48 13.72 -0.79 31.73
C SER A 48 12.55 -0.23 30.91
N ASN A 49 12.71 -0.08 29.61
CA ASN A 49 11.75 0.56 28.72
C ASN A 49 10.93 -0.44 27.90
N GLN A 50 11.39 -1.72 27.81
CA GLN A 50 10.79 -2.72 26.95
C GLN A 50 9.29 -2.94 27.23
N ASP A 51 8.89 -3.06 28.47
CA ASP A 51 7.50 -3.34 28.84
C ASP A 51 6.56 -2.21 28.41
N ASN A 52 6.98 -0.95 28.61
CA ASN A 52 6.19 0.22 28.21
C ASN A 52 6.08 0.31 26.69
N GLU A 53 7.18 0.12 25.99
CA GLU A 53 7.26 0.15 24.53
C GLU A 53 6.41 -0.97 23.90
N ILE A 54 6.50 -2.19 24.42
CA ILE A 54 5.71 -3.34 23.97
C ILE A 54 4.22 -3.04 24.13
N ARG A 55 3.78 -2.56 25.31
CA ARG A 55 2.38 -2.24 25.55
C ARG A 55 1.88 -1.13 24.65
N TYR A 56 2.68 -0.09 24.46
CA TYR A 56 2.36 1.02 23.58
C TYR A 56 2.16 0.55 22.13
N CYS A 57 3.11 -0.22 21.57
CA CYS A 57 3.00 -0.71 20.20
C CYS A 57 1.83 -1.68 20.00
N ILE A 58 1.56 -2.54 20.99
CA ILE A 58 0.44 -3.50 20.96
C ILE A 58 -0.90 -2.77 21.06
N ASP A 59 -0.98 -1.71 21.85
CA ASP A 59 -2.20 -0.90 21.97
C ASP A 59 -2.50 -0.15 20.67
N LEU A 60 -1.50 0.44 20.05
CA LEU A 60 -1.64 1.13 18.77
C LEU A 60 -2.27 0.23 17.68
N VAL A 61 -1.97 -1.06 17.70
CA VAL A 61 -2.50 -2.02 16.71
C VAL A 61 -3.75 -2.76 17.20
N ASN A 62 -4.34 -2.36 18.32
CA ASN A 62 -5.53 -2.96 18.94
C ASN A 62 -5.36 -4.48 19.15
N LEU A 63 -4.28 -4.89 19.82
CA LEU A 63 -4.01 -6.28 20.20
C LEU A 63 -3.80 -6.45 21.72
N SER A 64 -4.16 -5.47 22.54
CA SER A 64 -3.94 -5.47 24.00
C SER A 64 -4.64 -6.64 24.70
N ASP A 65 -5.84 -7.02 24.23
CA ASP A 65 -6.61 -8.16 24.72
C ASP A 65 -5.98 -9.53 24.35
N LYS A 66 -5.10 -9.55 23.34
CA LYS A 66 -4.41 -10.75 22.84
C LYS A 66 -2.96 -10.87 23.32
N ILE A 67 -2.49 -9.98 24.17
CA ILE A 67 -1.06 -9.88 24.54
C ILE A 67 -0.50 -11.18 25.12
N LYS A 68 -1.33 -11.98 25.80
CA LYS A 68 -0.98 -13.29 26.41
C LYS A 68 -1.28 -14.48 25.48
N ASN A 69 -1.95 -14.26 24.36
CA ASN A 69 -2.29 -15.33 23.42
C ASN A 69 -1.06 -15.73 22.61
N LYS A 70 -0.99 -17.02 22.24
CA LYS A 70 0.04 -17.49 21.29
C LYS A 70 -0.21 -16.93 19.92
N VAL A 71 0.86 -16.55 19.22
CA VAL A 71 0.77 -16.00 17.87
C VAL A 71 0.09 -16.97 16.91
N GLY A 72 0.29 -18.29 17.10
CA GLY A 72 -0.36 -19.31 16.29
C GLY A 72 -1.89 -19.38 16.42
N SER A 73 -2.49 -18.71 17.42
CA SER A 73 -3.95 -18.62 17.61
C SER A 73 -4.56 -17.33 17.03
N LEU A 74 -3.74 -16.45 16.47
CA LEU A 74 -4.19 -15.19 15.88
C LEU A 74 -4.70 -15.40 14.44
N SER A 75 -5.67 -14.59 14.02
CA SER A 75 -6.06 -14.50 12.61
C SER A 75 -4.92 -13.88 11.76
N GLY A 76 -4.98 -14.06 10.44
CA GLY A 76 -4.01 -13.45 9.51
C GLY A 76 -3.88 -11.93 9.68
N GLY A 77 -5.00 -11.23 9.79
CA GLY A 77 -5.03 -9.78 10.04
C GLY A 77 -4.41 -9.41 11.40
N MET A 78 -4.63 -10.22 12.46
CA MET A 78 -3.98 -10.00 13.76
C MET A 78 -2.46 -10.23 13.68
N VAL A 79 -2.00 -11.26 12.97
CA VAL A 79 -0.56 -11.49 12.74
C VAL A 79 0.05 -10.32 11.96
N ARG A 80 -0.66 -9.79 10.94
CA ARG A 80 -0.22 -8.60 10.19
C ARG A 80 -0.09 -7.38 11.11
N ARG A 81 -1.08 -7.13 11.96
CA ARG A 81 -1.03 -6.05 12.96
C ARG A 81 0.13 -6.21 13.94
N LEU A 82 0.43 -7.43 14.37
CA LEU A 82 1.61 -7.71 15.19
C LEU A 82 2.91 -7.36 14.44
N GLY A 83 2.99 -7.69 13.14
CA GLY A 83 4.10 -7.32 12.29
C GLY A 83 4.27 -5.79 12.16
N ILE A 84 3.17 -5.05 12.09
CA ILE A 84 3.22 -3.58 12.09
C ILE A 84 3.72 -3.07 13.44
N ALA A 85 3.24 -3.62 14.57
CA ALA A 85 3.68 -3.24 15.90
C ALA A 85 5.21 -3.40 16.07
N GLN A 86 5.79 -4.50 15.57
CA GLN A 86 7.24 -4.65 15.59
C GLN A 86 7.97 -3.68 14.67
N ALA A 87 7.39 -3.33 13.50
CA ALA A 87 8.01 -2.38 12.58
C ALA A 87 8.13 -0.98 13.20
N ILE A 88 7.09 -0.49 13.88
CA ILE A 88 7.07 0.85 14.51
C ILE A 88 7.75 0.92 15.88
N MET A 89 8.10 -0.22 16.47
CA MET A 89 8.75 -0.31 17.77
C MET A 89 10.09 0.41 17.79
N GLY A 90 10.37 1.16 18.86
CA GLY A 90 11.58 1.95 19.01
C GLY A 90 11.55 3.26 18.23
N ASN A 91 10.36 3.69 17.83
CA ASN A 91 10.10 4.96 17.16
C ASN A 91 11.02 5.27 15.97
N PRO A 92 11.11 4.39 14.94
CA PRO A 92 11.98 4.61 13.79
C PRO A 92 11.55 5.85 13.00
N GLU A 93 12.52 6.55 12.41
CA GLU A 93 12.27 7.71 11.54
C GLU A 93 11.75 7.29 10.17
N ILE A 94 12.20 6.13 9.68
CA ILE A 94 11.73 5.54 8.42
C ILE A 94 11.05 4.19 8.71
N VAL A 95 9.87 4.00 8.13
CA VAL A 95 9.16 2.71 8.20
C VAL A 95 8.85 2.22 6.79
N LEU A 96 9.29 1.01 6.48
CA LEU A 96 9.05 0.34 5.21
C LEU A 96 7.96 -0.72 5.39
N PHE A 97 6.88 -0.62 4.65
CA PHE A 97 5.82 -1.62 4.60
C PHE A 97 5.75 -2.25 3.21
N ASP A 98 6.02 -3.56 3.16
CA ASP A 98 5.95 -4.33 1.92
C ASP A 98 4.61 -5.03 1.82
N GLU A 99 3.78 -4.60 0.83
CA GLU A 99 2.41 -5.10 0.59
C GLU A 99 1.55 -5.18 1.86
N PRO A 100 1.44 -4.12 2.68
CA PRO A 100 0.85 -4.19 4.02
C PRO A 100 -0.63 -4.57 4.04
N THR A 101 -1.36 -4.32 2.96
CA THR A 101 -2.81 -4.56 2.85
C THR A 101 -3.17 -5.80 2.05
N ALA A 102 -2.17 -6.50 1.47
CA ALA A 102 -2.41 -7.71 0.71
C ALA A 102 -3.06 -8.80 1.57
N GLY A 103 -4.17 -9.37 1.09
CA GLY A 103 -4.91 -10.42 1.78
C GLY A 103 -5.71 -9.96 3.01
N LEU A 104 -5.77 -8.65 3.30
CA LEU A 104 -6.64 -8.11 4.35
C LEU A 104 -8.07 -7.95 3.84
N ASP A 105 -9.03 -8.23 4.72
CA ASP A 105 -10.42 -7.89 4.47
C ASP A 105 -10.65 -6.36 4.54
N PRO A 106 -11.80 -5.85 4.06
CA PRO A 106 -12.07 -4.42 4.02
C PRO A 106 -11.99 -3.73 5.39
N GLU A 107 -12.41 -4.40 6.47
CA GLU A 107 -12.36 -3.85 7.82
C GLU A 107 -10.92 -3.67 8.31
N GLU A 108 -10.06 -4.68 8.11
CA GLU A 108 -8.65 -4.59 8.47
C GLU A 108 -7.91 -3.54 7.63
N ARG A 109 -8.28 -3.33 6.35
CA ARG A 109 -7.73 -2.23 5.55
C ARG A 109 -8.09 -0.85 6.13
N VAL A 110 -9.33 -0.66 6.56
CA VAL A 110 -9.74 0.59 7.23
C VAL A 110 -8.96 0.80 8.54
N ARG A 111 -8.76 -0.26 9.32
CA ARG A 111 -7.95 -0.21 10.55
C ARG A 111 -6.50 0.15 10.25
N PHE A 112 -5.91 -0.43 9.22
CA PHE A 112 -4.54 -0.10 8.78
C PHE A 112 -4.42 1.37 8.37
N LYS A 113 -5.36 1.88 7.55
CA LYS A 113 -5.39 3.31 7.17
C LYS A 113 -5.49 4.23 8.39
N SER A 114 -6.32 3.86 9.36
CA SER A 114 -6.46 4.63 10.62
C SER A 114 -5.16 4.62 11.45
N LEU A 115 -4.48 3.48 11.50
CA LEU A 115 -3.20 3.34 12.16
C LEU A 115 -2.13 4.21 11.51
N LEU A 116 -2.01 4.19 10.19
CA LEU A 116 -1.05 5.02 9.46
C LEU A 116 -1.21 6.50 9.76
N ARG A 117 -2.47 6.99 9.82
CA ARG A 117 -2.75 8.39 10.20
C ARG A 117 -2.25 8.74 11.62
N LYS A 118 -2.26 7.78 12.53
CA LYS A 118 -1.77 8.00 13.90
C LYS A 118 -0.25 8.04 13.99
N ILE A 119 0.45 7.27 13.14
CA ILE A 119 1.91 7.12 13.22
C ILE A 119 2.68 7.96 12.22
N LYS A 120 2.02 8.59 11.23
CA LYS A 120 2.70 9.32 10.15
C LYS A 120 3.40 10.62 10.59
N ASN A 121 3.03 11.16 11.76
CA ASN A 121 3.65 12.36 12.27
C ASN A 121 5.12 12.06 12.62
N ASP A 122 6.03 12.89 12.12
CA ASP A 122 7.47 12.81 12.35
C ASP A 122 8.16 11.55 11.75
N LYS A 123 7.52 10.88 10.77
CA LYS A 123 8.08 9.68 10.13
C LYS A 123 7.94 9.73 8.62
N THR A 124 8.94 9.16 7.94
CA THR A 124 8.81 8.80 6.52
C THR A 124 8.29 7.37 6.43
N ILE A 125 7.11 7.21 5.87
CA ILE A 125 6.50 5.88 5.66
C ILE A 125 6.55 5.56 4.18
N ILE A 126 7.22 4.48 3.81
CA ILE A 126 7.31 3.98 2.44
C ILE A 126 6.48 2.71 2.35
N ILE A 127 5.55 2.66 1.41
CA ILE A 127 4.65 1.53 1.21
C ILE A 127 4.83 1.02 -0.22
N SER A 128 5.21 -0.23 -0.38
CA SER A 128 5.08 -0.92 -1.66
C SER A 128 3.69 -1.54 -1.76
N THR A 129 2.98 -1.34 -2.88
CA THR A 129 1.70 -2.00 -3.13
C THR A 129 1.36 -2.00 -4.61
N HIS A 130 0.63 -3.03 -5.05
CA HIS A 130 -0.02 -3.10 -6.35
C HIS A 130 -1.51 -2.71 -6.28
N ILE A 131 -2.02 -2.37 -5.08
CA ILE A 131 -3.43 -2.03 -4.85
C ILE A 131 -3.60 -0.52 -4.94
N VAL A 132 -3.89 -0.01 -6.13
CA VAL A 132 -3.99 1.42 -6.42
C VAL A 132 -5.04 2.13 -5.56
N SER A 133 -6.18 1.47 -5.28
CA SER A 133 -7.26 2.03 -4.46
C SER A 133 -6.84 2.36 -3.02
N ASP A 134 -5.81 1.69 -2.48
CA ASP A 134 -5.31 1.98 -1.15
C ASP A 134 -4.46 3.25 -1.11
N VAL A 135 -3.73 3.53 -2.21
CA VAL A 135 -2.79 4.65 -2.32
C VAL A 135 -3.47 6.00 -2.13
N LYS A 136 -4.62 6.21 -2.79
CA LYS A 136 -5.39 7.48 -2.78
C LYS A 136 -5.67 8.05 -1.38
N SER A 137 -5.83 7.18 -0.39
CA SER A 137 -6.23 7.59 0.96
C SER A 137 -5.10 7.59 1.98
N ILE A 138 -3.91 7.16 1.58
CA ILE A 138 -2.78 6.90 2.49
C ILE A 138 -1.57 7.75 2.12
N CYS A 139 -1.25 7.85 0.83
CA CYS A 139 0.01 8.39 0.35
C CYS A 139 -0.11 9.87 0.02
N ASP A 140 0.91 10.64 0.39
CA ASP A 140 1.08 12.04 0.01
C ASP A 140 1.78 12.12 -1.36
N GLU A 141 2.70 11.20 -1.63
CA GLU A 141 3.47 11.09 -2.87
C GLU A 141 3.51 9.65 -3.38
N ILE A 142 3.52 9.49 -4.69
CA ILE A 142 3.47 8.20 -5.38
C ILE A 142 4.61 8.12 -6.37
N VAL A 143 5.27 6.95 -6.43
CA VAL A 143 6.23 6.60 -7.46
C VAL A 143 5.73 5.33 -8.16
N ILE A 144 5.48 5.42 -9.46
CA ILE A 144 5.11 4.27 -10.30
C ILE A 144 6.38 3.66 -10.88
N ILE A 145 6.60 2.39 -10.56
CA ILE A 145 7.76 1.63 -11.04
C ILE A 145 7.26 0.53 -11.99
N ASN A 146 7.83 0.45 -13.18
CA ASN A 146 7.59 -0.61 -14.14
C ASN A 146 8.91 -1.10 -14.71
N GLU A 147 9.10 -2.42 -14.79
CA GLU A 147 10.32 -3.06 -15.31
C GLU A 147 11.63 -2.49 -14.70
N GLY A 148 11.59 -2.18 -13.39
CA GLY A 148 12.74 -1.61 -12.66
C GLY A 148 13.03 -0.15 -12.96
N ARG A 149 12.15 0.58 -13.65
CA ARG A 149 12.30 2.00 -13.97
C ARG A 149 11.21 2.81 -13.28
N ASN A 150 11.59 4.01 -12.84
CA ASN A 150 10.61 5.01 -12.45
C ASN A 150 9.92 5.54 -13.70
N VAL A 151 8.61 5.30 -13.81
CA VAL A 151 7.77 5.75 -14.93
C VAL A 151 7.28 7.16 -14.68
N VAL A 152 6.72 7.40 -13.49
CA VAL A 152 6.20 8.70 -13.08
C VAL A 152 6.24 8.82 -11.56
N GLN A 153 6.40 10.06 -11.09
CA GLN A 153 6.35 10.42 -9.68
C GLN A 153 5.51 11.68 -9.51
N GLY A 154 4.71 11.73 -8.44
CA GLY A 154 3.89 12.89 -8.11
C GLY A 154 2.84 12.59 -7.05
N THR A 155 1.96 13.56 -6.81
CA THR A 155 0.81 13.41 -5.91
C THR A 155 -0.28 12.54 -6.53
N CYS A 156 -1.29 12.14 -5.73
CA CYS A 156 -2.49 11.47 -6.26
C CYS A 156 -3.17 12.27 -7.38
N SER A 157 -3.17 13.60 -7.29
CA SER A 157 -3.74 14.49 -8.31
C SER A 157 -2.93 14.45 -9.60
N ASP A 158 -1.61 14.47 -9.50
CA ASP A 158 -0.72 14.41 -10.65
C ASP A 158 -0.90 13.10 -11.42
N ILE A 159 -0.94 11.97 -10.69
CA ILE A 159 -1.18 10.65 -11.31
C ILE A 159 -2.57 10.59 -11.96
N THR A 160 -3.62 11.05 -11.25
CA THR A 160 -4.99 11.07 -11.80
C THR A 160 -5.07 11.91 -13.08
N SER A 161 -4.35 13.03 -13.13
CA SER A 161 -4.37 13.95 -14.28
C SER A 161 -3.85 13.34 -15.58
N ILE A 162 -3.01 12.29 -15.51
CA ILE A 162 -2.51 11.55 -16.69
C ILE A 162 -3.66 10.90 -17.46
N GLY A 163 -4.73 10.50 -16.76
CA GLY A 163 -5.93 9.91 -17.35
C GLY A 163 -6.97 10.92 -17.85
N ASN A 164 -6.79 12.23 -17.58
CA ASN A 164 -7.76 13.24 -18.01
C ASN A 164 -7.92 13.24 -19.52
N GLU A 165 -9.20 13.36 -19.96
CA GLU A 165 -9.61 13.34 -21.36
C GLU A 165 -9.31 12.02 -22.12
N LYS A 166 -8.86 10.98 -21.41
CA LYS A 166 -8.53 9.68 -21.98
C LYS A 166 -9.49 8.56 -21.57
N VAL A 167 -10.45 8.84 -20.71
CA VAL A 167 -11.42 7.84 -20.20
C VAL A 167 -12.76 8.04 -20.88
N PHE A 168 -13.25 6.99 -21.52
CA PHE A 168 -14.51 7.03 -22.28
C PHE A 168 -15.44 5.90 -21.84
N LEU A 169 -16.72 6.22 -21.74
CA LEU A 169 -17.81 5.26 -21.59
C LEU A 169 -18.48 5.07 -22.95
N LEU A 170 -18.58 3.82 -23.43
CA LEU A 170 -19.17 3.46 -24.71
C LEU A 170 -20.17 2.32 -24.54
N ASP A 171 -21.17 2.24 -25.43
CA ASP A 171 -21.93 0.99 -25.61
C ASP A 171 -20.98 -0.13 -26.08
N GLU A 172 -21.13 -1.33 -25.52
CA GLU A 172 -20.27 -2.50 -25.83
C GLU A 172 -20.25 -2.85 -27.31
N GLU A 173 -21.34 -2.56 -28.05
CA GLU A 173 -21.43 -2.82 -29.50
C GLU A 173 -20.37 -2.10 -30.33
N TYR A 174 -19.83 -0.97 -29.83
CA TYR A 174 -18.80 -0.18 -30.52
C TYR A 174 -17.37 -0.70 -30.30
N GLU A 175 -17.16 -1.72 -29.44
CA GLU A 175 -15.82 -2.24 -29.14
C GLU A 175 -15.05 -2.66 -30.39
N ASN A 176 -15.73 -3.33 -31.33
CA ASN A 176 -15.11 -3.80 -32.56
C ASN A 176 -14.73 -2.67 -33.54
N ASN A 177 -15.19 -1.48 -33.30
CA ASN A 177 -14.94 -0.30 -34.13
C ASN A 177 -13.83 0.60 -33.55
N LEU A 178 -13.25 0.21 -32.41
CA LEU A 178 -12.16 0.95 -31.78
C LEU A 178 -10.87 0.77 -32.58
N GLU A 179 -10.21 1.88 -32.87
CA GLU A 179 -8.95 1.92 -33.59
C GLU A 179 -7.86 2.60 -32.75
N GLY A 180 -6.61 2.25 -33.03
CA GLY A 180 -5.45 2.86 -32.36
C GLY A 180 -5.11 2.25 -31.02
N ASN A 181 -4.43 3.06 -30.17
CA ASN A 181 -4.00 2.60 -28.84
C ASN A 181 -5.13 2.81 -27.82
N TYR A 182 -5.79 1.71 -27.46
CA TYR A 182 -6.84 1.72 -26.45
C TYR A 182 -6.73 0.50 -25.51
N TYR A 183 -7.37 0.60 -24.33
CA TYR A 183 -7.44 -0.46 -23.34
C TYR A 183 -8.84 -0.48 -22.71
N VAL A 184 -9.52 -1.62 -22.79
CA VAL A 184 -10.80 -1.82 -22.11
C VAL A 184 -10.52 -2.11 -20.64
N LYS A 185 -10.82 -1.12 -19.77
CA LYS A 185 -10.60 -1.21 -18.32
C LYS A 185 -11.67 -2.06 -17.63
N ASP A 186 -12.92 -1.84 -17.99
CA ASP A 186 -14.06 -2.47 -17.30
C ASP A 186 -15.27 -2.65 -18.22
N ARG A 187 -16.18 -3.54 -17.83
CA ARG A 187 -17.45 -3.80 -18.46
C ARG A 187 -18.57 -3.67 -17.43
N ILE A 188 -19.53 -2.80 -17.70
CA ILE A 188 -20.63 -2.50 -16.79
C ILE A 188 -21.97 -2.71 -17.48
N SER A 189 -22.94 -3.25 -16.72
CA SER A 189 -24.34 -3.35 -17.19
C SER A 189 -25.20 -2.37 -16.41
N LYS A 190 -25.91 -1.51 -17.13
CA LYS A 190 -26.83 -0.53 -16.56
C LYS A 190 -28.07 -0.43 -17.43
N ASP A 191 -29.26 -0.44 -16.81
CA ASP A 191 -30.56 -0.28 -17.50
C ASP A 191 -30.76 -1.25 -18.68
N ASN A 192 -30.37 -2.52 -18.49
CA ASN A 192 -30.39 -3.59 -19.51
C ASN A 192 -29.51 -3.34 -20.75
N LYS A 193 -28.55 -2.45 -20.64
CA LYS A 193 -27.53 -2.19 -21.65
C LYS A 193 -26.15 -2.49 -21.08
N ASN A 194 -25.25 -2.94 -21.96
CA ASN A 194 -23.87 -3.18 -21.63
C ASN A 194 -23.00 -2.03 -22.14
N TYR A 195 -22.11 -1.58 -21.28
CA TYR A 195 -21.14 -0.52 -21.57
C TYR A 195 -19.73 -1.01 -21.27
N ILE A 196 -18.78 -0.41 -21.95
CA ILE A 196 -17.35 -0.57 -21.66
C ILE A 196 -16.75 0.75 -21.22
N ILE A 197 -15.80 0.68 -20.28
CA ILE A 197 -14.94 1.81 -19.92
C ILE A 197 -13.61 1.60 -20.63
N VAL A 198 -13.23 2.55 -21.45
CA VAL A 198 -12.07 2.47 -22.32
C VAL A 198 -11.11 3.62 -22.00
N LEU A 199 -9.82 3.30 -21.90
CA LEU A 199 -8.73 4.26 -21.92
C LEU A 199 -8.21 4.36 -23.35
N SER A 200 -8.03 5.59 -23.84
CA SER A 200 -7.52 5.83 -25.20
C SER A 200 -6.73 7.12 -25.28
N SER A 201 -5.60 7.07 -25.98
CA SER A 201 -4.84 8.28 -26.34
C SER A 201 -5.56 9.14 -27.40
N ASN A 202 -6.48 8.52 -28.14
CA ASN A 202 -7.24 9.19 -29.19
C ASN A 202 -8.66 9.49 -28.69
N PHE A 203 -9.23 10.58 -29.19
CA PHE A 203 -10.62 10.90 -28.97
C PHE A 203 -11.52 9.83 -29.61
N ILE A 204 -12.53 9.37 -28.87
CA ILE A 204 -13.50 8.37 -29.34
C ILE A 204 -14.84 9.09 -29.57
N GLU A 205 -15.22 9.24 -30.83
CA GLU A 205 -16.40 10.03 -31.23
C GLU A 205 -17.72 9.46 -30.65
N GLN A 206 -17.83 8.13 -30.54
CA GLN A 206 -19.00 7.42 -30.00
C GLN A 206 -18.98 7.33 -28.46
N GLY A 207 -17.88 7.76 -27.83
CA GLY A 207 -17.69 7.68 -26.39
C GLY A 207 -18.08 8.96 -25.66
N VAL A 208 -18.64 8.78 -24.47
CA VAL A 208 -18.82 9.88 -23.51
C VAL A 208 -17.60 9.96 -22.64
N SER A 209 -16.86 11.08 -22.69
CA SER A 209 -15.73 11.30 -21.78
C SER A 209 -16.22 11.36 -20.33
N ILE A 210 -15.54 10.64 -19.46
CA ILE A 210 -15.83 10.60 -18.02
C ILE A 210 -14.58 11.01 -17.24
N ASN A 211 -14.79 11.42 -15.98
CA ASN A 211 -13.69 11.83 -15.12
C ASN A 211 -12.77 10.65 -14.81
N ALA A 212 -11.48 10.87 -14.97
CA ALA A 212 -10.46 9.90 -14.59
C ALA A 212 -10.37 9.73 -13.07
N ASP A 213 -10.04 8.53 -12.65
CA ASP A 213 -9.60 8.22 -11.30
C ASP A 213 -8.09 7.92 -11.26
N ILE A 214 -7.56 7.64 -10.07
CA ILE A 214 -6.12 7.34 -9.92
C ILE A 214 -5.71 6.04 -10.63
N GLU A 215 -6.61 5.07 -10.75
CA GLU A 215 -6.36 3.82 -11.44
C GLU A 215 -6.26 4.04 -12.96
N ASP A 216 -7.08 4.95 -13.49
CA ASP A 216 -7.01 5.38 -14.89
C ASP A 216 -5.65 6.02 -15.19
N GLY A 217 -5.22 6.96 -14.36
CA GLY A 217 -3.92 7.62 -14.50
C GLY A 217 -2.76 6.64 -14.38
N TYR A 218 -2.83 5.68 -13.46
CA TYR A 218 -1.86 4.60 -13.31
C TYR A 218 -1.78 3.72 -14.56
N LEU A 219 -2.93 3.29 -15.11
CA LEU A 219 -2.97 2.48 -16.31
C LEU A 219 -2.48 3.24 -17.54
N CYS A 220 -2.85 4.50 -17.70
CA CYS A 220 -2.34 5.37 -18.76
C CYS A 220 -0.82 5.51 -18.71
N ALA A 221 -0.25 5.73 -17.50
CA ALA A 221 1.20 5.83 -17.31
C ALA A 221 1.93 4.53 -17.68
N LEU A 222 1.37 3.36 -17.34
CA LEU A 222 1.97 2.06 -17.66
C LEU A 222 1.88 1.68 -19.13
N LYS A 223 0.84 2.16 -19.84
CA LYS A 223 0.55 1.80 -21.24
C LYS A 223 1.01 2.85 -22.23
N ASP A 224 1.66 3.90 -21.73
CA ASP A 224 2.15 5.02 -22.54
C ASP A 224 1.04 5.70 -23.39
N MET A 225 -0.10 5.94 -22.70
CA MET A 225 -1.31 6.55 -23.27
C MET A 225 -1.43 8.03 -22.95
#